data_ef899441767e9c52922ad250369730bc
#
_entry.id   ef899441767e9c52922ad250369730bc
#
_cell.length_a   1.000
_cell.length_b   1.000
_cell.length_c   1.000
_cell.angle_alpha   90.00
_cell.angle_beta   90.00
_cell.angle_gamma   90.00
#
_symmetry.space_group_name_H-M   'P 1'
#
loop_
_entity.id
_entity.type
_entity.pdbx_description
1 polymer ?
#
loop_
_entity_poly.entity_id
_entity_poly.type
_entity_poly.pdbx_seq_one_letter_code
_entity_poly.pdbx_strand_id
1 'polypeptide(L)'
;MKKVIALLLTVVMVFALCACGQQGAKGNNPSAELPEFKLGIPMENTANPAQYSYLENMVYLCGNFPNGGTAVAEADDLTDPDHMISSVEKLISAGCNMITICPCNDTMLIKVAKLCEENKVYWAVAWRDILDPEVRDVVYASPYFCGTAVQSDLNA
;
A
#
# COMPACT_ATOMS: atom_id res chain seq x y z
N MET A 1 16.38 -7.38 -61.90
CA MET A 1 15.30 -7.57 -60.89
C MET A 1 15.81 -8.17 -59.57
N LYS A 2 16.57 -9.29 -59.53
CA LYS A 2 17.05 -9.89 -58.29
C LYS A 2 17.91 -8.96 -57.40
N LYS A 3 18.76 -8.09 -57.99
CA LYS A 3 19.64 -7.16 -57.26
C LYS A 3 18.86 -6.00 -56.59
N VAL A 4 17.75 -5.56 -57.19
CA VAL A 4 16.90 -4.47 -56.63
C VAL A 4 16.07 -4.98 -55.44
N ILE A 5 15.61 -6.22 -55.51
CA ILE A 5 14.89 -6.86 -54.42
C ILE A 5 15.78 -7.07 -53.20
N ALA A 6 17.05 -7.47 -53.41
CA ALA A 6 18.03 -7.64 -52.33
C ALA A 6 18.36 -6.30 -51.66
N LEU A 7 18.43 -5.18 -52.39
CA LEU A 7 18.68 -3.86 -51.86
C LEU A 7 17.50 -3.33 -51.06
N LEU A 8 16.28 -3.62 -51.51
CA LEU A 8 15.04 -3.25 -50.78
C LEU A 8 14.90 -4.00 -49.45
N LEU A 9 15.24 -5.28 -49.46
CA LEU A 9 15.22 -6.11 -48.23
C LEU A 9 16.26 -5.65 -47.21
N THR A 10 17.44 -5.22 -47.61
CA THR A 10 18.47 -4.71 -46.69
C THR A 10 18.06 -3.36 -46.09
N VAL A 11 17.44 -2.49 -46.85
CA VAL A 11 16.93 -1.18 -46.35
C VAL A 11 15.81 -1.38 -45.31
N VAL A 12 14.90 -2.31 -45.53
CA VAL A 12 13.82 -2.64 -44.60
C VAL A 12 14.37 -3.23 -43.30
N MET A 13 15.40 -4.09 -43.35
CA MET A 13 16.03 -4.62 -42.15
C MET A 13 16.77 -3.54 -41.32
N VAL A 14 17.43 -2.58 -41.99
CA VAL A 14 18.13 -1.49 -41.29
C VAL A 14 17.13 -0.59 -40.55
N PHE A 15 15.97 -0.31 -41.13
CA PHE A 15 14.92 0.45 -40.45
C PHE A 15 14.27 -0.32 -39.29
N ALA A 16 14.16 -1.65 -39.36
CA ALA A 16 13.66 -2.47 -38.27
C ALA A 16 14.60 -2.52 -37.06
N LEU A 17 15.92 -2.43 -37.29
CA LEU A 17 16.93 -2.42 -36.21
C LEU A 17 17.10 -1.06 -35.54
N CYS A 18 16.79 0.05 -36.21
CA CYS A 18 16.76 1.39 -35.62
C CYS A 18 15.53 1.65 -34.74
N ALA A 19 14.46 0.88 -34.87
CA ALA A 19 13.26 1.02 -34.07
C ALA A 19 13.40 0.42 -32.66
N CYS A 20 14.45 -0.34 -32.34
CA CYS A 20 14.73 -0.91 -31.02
C CYS A 20 15.74 -0.12 -30.19
N GLY A 21 16.20 1.04 -30.64
CA GLY A 21 17.09 1.93 -29.90
C GLY A 21 16.37 3.20 -29.45
N GLN A 22 16.12 3.32 -28.15
CA GLN A 22 15.73 4.55 -27.47
C GLN A 22 14.37 5.18 -27.88
N GLN A 23 13.30 4.52 -27.62
CA GLN A 23 12.14 5.20 -27.09
C GLN A 23 12.02 4.78 -25.63
N GLY A 24 12.49 5.65 -24.72
CA GLY A 24 11.82 5.81 -23.47
C GLY A 24 10.35 5.94 -23.83
N ALA A 25 9.60 4.88 -23.61
CA ALA A 25 8.16 4.87 -23.81
C ALA A 25 7.61 5.96 -22.90
N LYS A 26 7.40 7.16 -23.44
CA LYS A 26 6.22 7.93 -23.08
C LYS A 26 5.05 7.08 -23.58
N GLY A 27 4.74 6.04 -22.82
CA GLY A 27 3.47 5.39 -22.93
C GLY A 27 2.43 6.44 -22.65
N ASN A 28 1.69 6.83 -23.68
CA ASN A 28 0.35 7.32 -23.51
C ASN A 28 -0.52 6.13 -23.06
N ASN A 29 -0.18 5.56 -21.90
CA ASN A 29 -1.19 5.06 -21.03
C ASN A 29 -1.91 6.31 -20.53
N PRO A 30 -3.23 6.45 -20.68
CA PRO A 30 -3.96 7.29 -19.78
C PRO A 30 -3.61 6.70 -18.41
N SER A 31 -2.69 7.34 -17.70
CA SER A 31 -2.45 7.02 -16.31
C SER A 31 -3.80 7.31 -15.69
N ALA A 32 -4.55 6.26 -15.40
CA ALA A 32 -5.65 6.40 -14.46
C ALA A 32 -4.99 7.13 -13.29
N GLU A 33 -5.41 8.36 -13.05
CA GLU A 33 -4.86 9.15 -11.96
C GLU A 33 -5.04 8.27 -10.72
N LEU A 34 -3.92 7.76 -10.21
CA LEU A 34 -3.96 6.98 -9.00
C LEU A 34 -4.58 7.89 -7.94
N PRO A 35 -5.54 7.41 -7.16
CA PRO A 35 -6.14 8.21 -6.11
C PRO A 35 -5.04 8.73 -5.18
N GLU A 36 -5.25 9.90 -4.60
CA GLU A 36 -4.40 10.44 -3.56
C GLU A 36 -4.24 9.40 -2.44
N PHE A 37 -3.00 9.16 -2.01
CA PHE A 37 -2.70 8.18 -0.97
C PHE A 37 -3.11 8.73 0.39
N LYS A 38 -4.02 8.04 1.09
CA LYS A 38 -4.47 8.44 2.42
C LYS A 38 -4.35 7.27 3.39
N LEU A 39 -3.34 7.38 4.26
CA LEU A 39 -3.05 6.40 5.29
C LEU A 39 -3.88 6.66 6.55
N GLY A 40 -4.61 5.67 7.02
CA GLY A 40 -5.31 5.66 8.30
C GLY A 40 -4.50 4.92 9.37
N ILE A 41 -4.39 5.50 10.55
CA ILE A 41 -3.62 4.97 11.68
C ILE A 41 -4.51 4.96 12.92
N PRO A 42 -5.07 3.81 13.33
CA PRO A 42 -5.59 3.67 14.68
C PRO A 42 -4.46 3.87 15.69
N MET A 43 -4.65 4.74 16.68
CA MET A 43 -3.67 4.97 17.74
C MET A 43 -4.35 5.21 19.08
N GLU A 44 -3.65 4.86 20.15
CA GLU A 44 -4.18 4.97 21.50
C GLU A 44 -4.38 6.42 21.91
N ASN A 45 -3.41 7.27 21.57
CA ASN A 45 -3.37 8.62 22.12
C ASN A 45 -2.39 9.50 21.33
N THR A 46 -2.88 10.62 20.84
CA THR A 46 -2.02 11.60 20.16
C THR A 46 -1.13 12.41 21.12
N ALA A 47 -1.36 12.34 22.44
CA ALA A 47 -0.47 12.96 23.42
C ALA A 47 0.77 12.11 23.77
N ASN A 48 0.81 10.83 23.35
CA ASN A 48 2.00 10.01 23.50
C ASN A 48 3.07 10.46 22.48
N PRO A 49 4.26 10.92 22.92
CA PRO A 49 5.27 11.47 22.01
C PRO A 49 5.73 10.49 20.93
N ALA A 50 5.81 9.19 21.25
CA ALA A 50 6.22 8.17 20.28
C ALA A 50 5.17 7.97 19.19
N GLN A 51 3.91 7.92 19.55
CA GLN A 51 2.79 7.80 18.61
C GLN A 51 2.63 9.07 17.76
N TYR A 52 2.78 10.23 18.38
CA TYR A 52 2.75 11.50 17.67
C TYR A 52 3.90 11.61 16.65
N SER A 53 5.12 11.27 17.04
CA SER A 53 6.27 11.25 16.11
C SER A 53 6.07 10.24 14.97
N TYR A 54 5.46 9.11 15.25
CA TYR A 54 5.10 8.15 14.20
C TYR A 54 4.12 8.75 13.19
N LEU A 55 3.06 9.41 13.67
CA LEU A 55 2.09 10.08 12.82
C LEU A 55 2.75 11.17 11.96
N GLU A 56 3.57 12.05 12.55
CA GLU A 56 4.27 13.10 11.82
C GLU A 56 5.18 12.53 10.72
N ASN A 57 5.91 11.46 11.03
CA ASN A 57 6.74 10.79 10.04
C ASN A 57 5.90 10.17 8.91
N MET A 58 4.75 9.59 9.21
CA MET A 58 3.86 9.04 8.18
C MET A 58 3.25 10.14 7.32
N VAL A 59 2.86 11.28 7.88
CA VAL A 59 2.40 12.45 7.13
C VAL A 59 3.48 12.93 6.17
N TYR A 60 4.72 13.06 6.65
CA TYR A 60 5.86 13.45 5.82
C TYR A 60 6.12 12.45 4.68
N LEU A 61 6.16 11.16 4.99
CA LEU A 61 6.40 10.12 3.99
C LEU A 61 5.28 10.07 2.94
N CYS A 62 4.02 10.12 3.36
CA CYS A 62 2.88 10.12 2.44
C CYS A 62 2.89 11.34 1.51
N GLY A 63 3.26 12.52 2.02
CA GLY A 63 3.38 13.74 1.22
C GLY A 63 4.45 13.68 0.13
N ASN A 64 5.43 12.77 0.26
CA ASN A 64 6.48 12.56 -0.74
C ASN A 64 6.15 11.52 -1.81
N PHE A 65 4.97 10.91 -1.79
CA PHE A 65 4.54 10.02 -2.89
C PHE A 65 4.35 10.81 -4.19
N PRO A 66 4.55 10.19 -5.37
CA PRO A 66 4.46 10.85 -6.66
C PRO A 66 3.13 11.58 -6.92
N ASN A 67 2.03 11.08 -6.38
CA ASN A 67 0.69 11.67 -6.50
C ASN A 67 0.26 12.45 -5.25
N GLY A 68 1.20 12.69 -4.34
CA GLY A 68 0.89 13.23 -3.03
C GLY A 68 0.25 12.19 -2.11
N GLY A 69 -0.01 12.61 -0.89
CA GLY A 69 -0.69 11.79 0.09
C GLY A 69 -0.66 12.42 1.48
N THR A 70 -1.41 11.81 2.38
CA THR A 70 -1.46 12.23 3.78
C THR A 70 -1.63 11.03 4.70
N ALA A 71 -1.42 11.24 6.00
CA ALA A 71 -1.77 10.28 7.03
C ALA A 71 -2.72 10.95 8.04
N VAL A 72 -3.67 10.20 8.53
CA VAL A 72 -4.64 10.63 9.55
C VAL A 72 -4.71 9.59 10.66
N ALA A 73 -4.88 10.05 11.87
CA ALA A 73 -5.02 9.18 13.03
C ALA A 73 -6.45 9.21 13.55
N GLU A 74 -6.88 8.07 14.07
CA GLU A 74 -8.08 7.95 14.90
C GLU A 74 -7.63 7.46 16.29
N ALA A 75 -7.90 8.28 17.31
CA ALA A 75 -7.52 7.97 18.68
C ALA A 75 -8.67 7.29 19.40
N ASP A 76 -8.42 6.10 19.96
CA ASP A 76 -9.40 5.34 20.72
C ASP A 76 -8.69 4.37 21.69
N ASP A 77 -9.42 3.63 22.50
CA ASP A 77 -8.87 2.57 23.33
C ASP A 77 -8.45 1.36 22.48
N LEU A 78 -7.17 1.28 22.15
CA LEU A 78 -6.62 0.20 21.33
C LEU A 78 -6.40 -1.11 22.13
N THR A 79 -6.69 -1.15 23.42
CA THR A 79 -6.64 -2.38 24.21
C THR A 79 -7.90 -3.22 24.02
N ASP A 80 -8.99 -2.59 23.56
CA ASP A 80 -10.25 -3.24 23.24
C ASP A 80 -10.36 -3.52 21.72
N PRO A 81 -10.54 -4.79 21.31
CA PRO A 81 -10.66 -5.14 19.89
C PRO A 81 -11.82 -4.45 19.15
N ASP A 82 -12.96 -4.23 19.82
CA ASP A 82 -14.13 -3.64 19.18
C ASP A 82 -13.94 -2.13 18.97
N HIS A 83 -13.26 -1.45 19.89
CA HIS A 83 -12.84 -0.05 19.71
C HIS A 83 -11.86 0.09 18.55
N MET A 84 -10.88 -0.82 18.47
CA MET A 84 -9.92 -0.80 17.38
C MET A 84 -10.58 -1.04 16.01
N ILE A 85 -11.54 -1.98 15.92
CA ILE A 85 -12.31 -2.21 14.70
C ILE A 85 -13.13 -0.97 14.34
N SER A 86 -13.78 -0.34 15.32
CA SER A 86 -14.52 0.91 15.12
C SER A 86 -13.63 2.04 14.59
N SER A 87 -12.40 2.15 15.09
CA SER A 87 -11.41 3.11 14.57
C SER A 87 -11.05 2.84 13.11
N VAL A 88 -10.89 1.58 12.71
CA VAL A 88 -10.67 1.21 11.31
C VAL A 88 -11.88 1.59 10.44
N GLU A 89 -13.11 1.34 10.90
CA GLU A 89 -14.34 1.73 10.19
C GLU A 89 -14.43 3.25 9.99
N LYS A 90 -14.11 4.03 11.01
CA LYS A 90 -14.09 5.50 10.94
C LYS A 90 -13.05 6.00 9.93
N LEU A 91 -11.84 5.42 9.93
CA LEU A 91 -10.78 5.77 8.99
C LEU A 91 -11.14 5.43 7.54
N ILE A 92 -11.76 4.27 7.31
CA ILE A 92 -12.29 3.90 5.99
C ILE A 92 -13.37 4.90 5.55
N SER A 93 -14.29 5.23 6.45
CA SER A 93 -15.35 6.21 6.18
C SER A 93 -14.80 7.61 5.91
N ALA A 94 -13.66 7.96 6.51
CA ALA A 94 -12.94 9.20 6.23
C ALA A 94 -12.19 9.18 4.89
N GLY A 95 -12.27 8.10 4.11
CA GLY A 95 -11.68 7.96 2.79
C GLY A 95 -10.23 7.50 2.80
N CYS A 96 -9.76 6.86 3.88
CA CYS A 96 -8.46 6.21 3.87
C CYS A 96 -8.49 5.03 2.91
N ASN A 97 -7.48 4.92 2.05
CA ASN A 97 -7.31 3.84 1.09
C ASN A 97 -6.19 2.86 1.48
N MET A 98 -5.52 3.14 2.58
CA MET A 98 -4.62 2.24 3.29
C MET A 98 -4.77 2.41 4.80
N ILE A 99 -4.68 1.30 5.53
CA ILE A 99 -4.69 1.26 7.00
C ILE A 99 -3.41 0.58 7.49
N THR A 100 -2.76 1.14 8.49
CA THR A 100 -1.72 0.44 9.26
C THR A 100 -2.21 0.25 10.68
N ILE A 101 -2.12 -0.96 11.21
CA ILE A 101 -2.69 -1.32 12.50
C ILE A 101 -1.68 -2.06 13.38
N CYS A 102 -1.61 -1.71 14.67
CA CYS A 102 -0.95 -2.52 15.68
C CYS A 102 -2.02 -3.25 16.51
N PRO A 103 -2.35 -4.51 16.21
CA PRO A 103 -3.48 -5.19 16.81
C PRO A 103 -3.22 -5.54 18.28
N CYS A 104 -4.25 -5.42 19.14
CA CYS A 104 -4.18 -5.85 20.52
C CYS A 104 -4.18 -7.38 20.64
N ASN A 105 -4.81 -8.09 19.72
CA ASN A 105 -4.77 -9.55 19.59
C ASN A 105 -4.89 -9.96 18.12
N ASP A 106 -4.52 -11.21 17.81
CA ASP A 106 -4.53 -11.71 16.44
C ASP A 106 -5.95 -11.93 15.91
N THR A 107 -6.87 -12.41 16.76
CA THR A 107 -8.22 -12.82 16.35
C THR A 107 -9.03 -11.69 15.71
N MET A 108 -8.83 -10.45 16.15
CA MET A 108 -9.48 -9.28 15.56
C MET A 108 -9.09 -9.04 14.10
N LEU A 109 -7.90 -9.49 13.69
CA LEU A 109 -7.40 -9.28 12.33
C LEU A 109 -8.27 -9.96 11.26
N ILE A 110 -9.00 -11.02 11.61
CA ILE A 110 -9.97 -11.65 10.70
C ILE A 110 -11.09 -10.66 10.35
N LYS A 111 -11.59 -9.91 11.34
CA LYS A 111 -12.63 -8.88 11.12
C LYS A 111 -12.06 -7.70 10.32
N VAL A 112 -10.84 -7.28 10.64
CA VAL A 112 -10.16 -6.19 9.88
C VAL A 112 -9.93 -6.60 8.44
N ALA A 113 -9.44 -7.81 8.17
CA ALA A 113 -9.25 -8.34 6.83
C ALA A 113 -10.54 -8.26 6.00
N LYS A 114 -11.65 -8.76 6.56
CA LYS A 114 -12.97 -8.73 5.92
C LYS A 114 -13.44 -7.29 5.66
N LEU A 115 -13.31 -6.41 6.64
CA LEU A 115 -13.71 -5.01 6.53
C LEU A 115 -12.92 -4.28 5.43
N CYS A 116 -11.60 -4.48 5.38
CA CYS A 116 -10.74 -3.89 4.37
C CYS A 116 -11.03 -4.47 2.96
N GLU A 117 -11.32 -5.76 2.85
CA GLU A 117 -11.68 -6.41 1.59
C GLU A 117 -13.03 -5.89 1.05
N GLU A 118 -14.06 -5.79 1.89
CA GLU A 118 -15.38 -5.27 1.52
C GLU A 118 -15.29 -3.81 1.01
N ASN A 119 -14.38 -3.02 1.56
CA ASN A 119 -14.19 -1.62 1.21
C ASN A 119 -13.04 -1.38 0.20
N LYS A 120 -12.33 -2.42 -0.23
CA LYS A 120 -11.18 -2.36 -1.16
C LYS A 120 -10.06 -1.46 -0.64
N VAL A 121 -9.79 -1.52 0.65
CA VAL A 121 -8.77 -0.77 1.34
C VAL A 121 -7.56 -1.65 1.61
N TYR A 122 -6.38 -1.22 1.22
CA TYR A 122 -5.13 -1.91 1.55
C TYR A 122 -4.82 -1.76 3.04
N TRP A 123 -4.15 -2.77 3.62
CA TRP A 123 -3.81 -2.70 5.02
C TRP A 123 -2.56 -3.52 5.36
N ALA A 124 -1.93 -3.15 6.47
CA ALA A 124 -0.74 -3.81 6.99
C ALA A 124 -0.76 -3.88 8.52
N VAL A 125 -0.11 -4.88 9.08
CA VAL A 125 0.18 -4.95 10.51
C VAL A 125 1.53 -4.30 10.80
N ALA A 126 1.57 -3.39 11.76
CA ALA A 126 2.77 -2.71 12.21
C ALA A 126 3.20 -3.16 13.60
N TRP A 127 4.51 -3.17 13.84
CA TRP A 127 5.20 -3.38 15.12
C TRP A 127 5.12 -4.78 15.72
N ARG A 128 4.38 -5.70 15.16
CA ARG A 128 4.34 -7.09 15.60
C ARG A 128 4.05 -8.03 14.44
N ASP A 129 4.35 -9.31 14.67
CA ASP A 129 3.96 -10.40 13.78
C ASP A 129 2.59 -10.97 14.18
N ILE A 130 1.99 -11.73 13.28
CA ILE A 130 0.77 -12.51 13.54
C ILE A 130 1.22 -13.89 14.03
N LEU A 131 1.02 -14.14 15.31
CA LEU A 131 1.55 -15.33 15.97
C LEU A 131 0.63 -16.55 15.83
N ASP A 132 -0.68 -16.32 15.74
CA ASP A 132 -1.67 -17.39 15.55
C ASP A 132 -1.63 -17.88 14.09
N PRO A 133 -1.26 -19.17 13.83
CA PRO A 133 -1.14 -19.67 12.47
C PRO A 133 -2.46 -19.66 11.70
N GLU A 134 -3.60 -19.92 12.37
CA GLU A 134 -4.91 -19.96 11.71
C GLU A 134 -5.34 -18.57 11.28
N VAL A 135 -5.12 -17.57 12.14
CA VAL A 135 -5.36 -16.16 11.80
C VAL A 135 -4.43 -15.70 10.69
N ARG A 136 -3.15 -16.06 10.78
CA ARG A 136 -2.16 -15.70 9.76
C ARG A 136 -2.55 -16.21 8.39
N ASP A 137 -2.96 -17.48 8.28
CA ASP A 137 -3.38 -18.07 7.00
C ASP A 137 -4.56 -17.33 6.38
N VAL A 138 -5.56 -16.93 7.18
CA VAL A 138 -6.70 -16.13 6.73
C VAL A 138 -6.27 -14.73 6.28
N VAL A 139 -5.44 -14.06 7.07
CA VAL A 139 -4.98 -12.70 6.79
C VAL A 139 -4.13 -12.64 5.52
N TYR A 140 -3.19 -13.58 5.36
CA TYR A 140 -2.32 -13.62 4.18
C TYR A 140 -3.04 -14.04 2.90
N ALA A 141 -4.20 -14.66 3.01
CA ALA A 141 -5.08 -14.95 1.86
C ALA A 141 -5.85 -13.71 1.37
N SER A 142 -5.96 -12.65 2.16
CA SER A 142 -6.65 -11.42 1.76
C SER A 142 -5.87 -10.67 0.67
N PRO A 143 -6.51 -10.33 -0.48
CA PRO A 143 -5.85 -9.64 -1.58
C PRO A 143 -5.47 -8.19 -1.26
N TYR A 144 -5.95 -7.65 -0.14
CA TYR A 144 -5.68 -6.28 0.30
C TYR A 144 -4.65 -6.21 1.43
N PHE A 145 -4.17 -7.36 1.91
CA PHE A 145 -3.13 -7.40 2.93
C PHE A 145 -1.74 -7.17 2.32
N CYS A 146 -1.01 -6.18 2.83
CA CYS A 146 0.30 -5.79 2.32
C CYS A 146 1.47 -6.45 3.07
N GLY A 147 1.24 -6.97 4.27
CA GLY A 147 2.28 -7.63 5.06
C GLY A 147 2.36 -7.15 6.51
N THR A 148 3.36 -7.67 7.22
CA THR A 148 3.71 -7.27 8.58
C THR A 148 5.04 -6.52 8.60
N ALA A 149 5.16 -5.52 9.47
CA ALA A 149 6.42 -4.84 9.76
C ALA A 149 6.77 -5.06 11.22
N VAL A 150 7.77 -5.89 11.48
CA VAL A 150 8.22 -6.24 12.82
C VAL A 150 9.39 -5.34 13.22
N GLN A 151 9.44 -4.92 14.47
CA GLN A 151 10.50 -4.01 14.96
C GLN A 151 11.91 -4.61 14.83
N SER A 152 12.05 -5.93 14.83
CA SER A 152 13.32 -6.63 14.58
C SER A 152 13.87 -6.40 13.18
N ASP A 153 13.00 -6.20 12.20
CA ASP A 153 13.39 -6.01 10.79
C ASP A 153 13.86 -4.58 10.51
N LEU A 154 13.53 -3.65 11.42
CA LEU A 154 13.96 -2.25 11.34
C LEU A 154 15.39 -2.02 11.90
N ASN A 155 15.98 -3.03 12.56
CA ASN A 155 17.32 -2.96 13.16
C ASN A 155 18.35 -3.81 12.38
N ALA A 156 17.97 -4.38 11.25
CA ALA A 156 18.84 -5.15 10.36
C ALA A 156 19.31 -4.30 9.17
#